data_44866cc2fae79e30e181128140afe52c
#
_entry.id   44866cc2fae79e30e181128140afe52c
#
_cell.length_a   1.000
_cell.length_b   1.000
_cell.length_c   1.000
_cell.angle_alpha   90.00
_cell.angle_beta   90.00
_cell.angle_gamma   90.00
#
_symmetry.space_group_name_H-M   'P 1'
#
loop_
_entity.id
_entity.type
_entity.pdbx_description
1 polymer ?
#
loop_
_entity_poly.entity_id
_entity_poly.type
_entity_poly.pdbx_seq_one_letter_code
_entity_poly.pdbx_strand_id
1 'polypeptide(L)'
;MSKKRTWVRVALGSTAAMTLLLTSACSGDDSKDATGDGNDAAAAKSGDGAAIFVVGGKSDDPFWSRVKRGAEDAAKVVEASGGSVTWLGPQNYDNLGPDAAKLIDTAVSKGADAVIGPDWVPEAEDEAFARVVEKGIPLWIYNAGGLEAADKLGAKNYIGSDDKAAGVAGGQYLGEKGATHVLCVNTVPGSVNQEARCAGLAEGIAESGGTGEQLPLPASNFGNPTAVSQAIKGALLKDDSIDAVVTIGTADAEAAASAIEQAGVGDKVKFGTFDMDPTQLDRIKSGKELFCIDQQPYMQGYLAVSMANSYVLYGIELPQRPLLTGPAIIDADNVETAIAGAAAGVR
;
A
#
# COMPACT_ATOMS: atom_id res chain seq x y z
N MET A 1 -11.74 55.19 27.67
CA MET A 1 -13.09 55.69 27.33
C MET A 1 -13.96 54.51 26.97
N SER A 2 -14.92 54.25 27.84
CA SER A 2 -15.89 53.15 27.87
C SER A 2 -16.99 53.34 26.82
N LYS A 3 -17.44 52.29 26.15
CA LYS A 3 -18.84 52.22 25.72
C LYS A 3 -19.33 50.77 25.81
N LYS A 4 -20.09 50.53 26.85
CA LYS A 4 -21.00 49.38 27.03
C LYS A 4 -22.13 49.50 26.00
N ARG A 5 -22.56 48.40 25.43
CA ARG A 5 -23.85 48.28 24.76
C ARG A 5 -24.62 47.08 25.28
N THR A 6 -25.80 47.41 25.67
CA THR A 6 -26.82 46.78 26.46
C THR A 6 -27.57 45.68 25.70
N TRP A 7 -27.93 44.64 26.41
CA TRP A 7 -28.82 43.56 26.01
C TRP A 7 -30.28 44.01 26.02
N VAL A 8 -31.05 43.60 25.04
CA VAL A 8 -32.52 43.56 25.12
C VAL A 8 -32.97 42.14 24.94
N ARG A 9 -33.57 41.58 26.00
CA ARG A 9 -34.36 40.34 26.01
C ARG A 9 -35.79 40.69 25.62
N VAL A 10 -36.36 39.92 24.68
CA VAL A 10 -37.83 39.85 24.53
C VAL A 10 -38.21 38.37 24.60
N ALA A 11 -38.98 38.06 25.62
CA ALA A 11 -39.68 36.79 25.79
C ALA A 11 -41.17 37.03 25.49
N LEU A 12 -41.82 36.03 24.90
CA LEU A 12 -43.26 35.68 24.94
C LEU A 12 -43.42 34.63 23.81
N GLY A 13 -43.78 33.36 23.96
CA GLY A 13 -44.87 32.83 24.76
C GLY A 13 -46.05 32.47 23.84
N SER A 14 -46.23 31.17 23.54
CA SER A 14 -47.59 30.57 23.57
C SER A 14 -47.61 29.20 22.92
N THR A 15 -48.07 28.25 23.66
CA THR A 15 -48.50 26.88 23.47
C THR A 15 -49.58 26.72 22.38
N ALA A 16 -49.46 25.65 21.58
CA ALA A 16 -50.63 24.89 21.09
C ALA A 16 -50.26 23.46 20.82
N ALA A 17 -50.79 22.58 21.63
CA ALA A 17 -50.86 21.13 21.42
C ALA A 17 -51.96 20.81 20.39
N MET A 18 -51.67 19.89 19.46
CA MET A 18 -52.70 19.25 18.67
C MET A 18 -52.36 17.81 18.39
N THR A 19 -53.01 16.93 19.13
CA THR A 19 -53.14 15.49 18.93
C THR A 19 -54.12 15.20 17.80
N LEU A 20 -53.79 14.22 16.91
CA LEU A 20 -54.77 13.46 16.12
C LEU A 20 -54.10 12.19 15.60
N LEU A 21 -54.39 11.08 16.21
CA LEU A 21 -55.23 9.91 15.90
C LEU A 21 -54.90 9.16 14.58
N LEU A 22 -54.60 7.89 14.84
CA LEU A 22 -54.51 6.72 13.97
C LEU A 22 -55.71 6.54 13.02
N THR A 23 -55.42 6.07 11.79
CA THR A 23 -56.26 5.05 11.14
C THR A 23 -55.41 4.13 10.30
N SER A 24 -55.48 2.84 10.62
CA SER A 24 -55.10 1.68 9.83
C SER A 24 -56.09 1.43 8.69
N ALA A 25 -55.62 1.10 7.50
CA ALA A 25 -56.44 0.31 6.55
C ALA A 25 -55.51 -0.56 5.70
N CYS A 26 -55.69 -1.88 5.84
CA CYS A 26 -55.21 -2.91 4.91
C CYS A 26 -56.13 -2.97 3.69
N SER A 27 -55.56 -3.26 2.53
CA SER A 27 -56.09 -4.11 1.41
C SER A 27 -55.16 -3.96 0.24
N GLY A 28 -54.43 -4.90 -0.26
CA GLY A 28 -54.68 -6.07 -1.06
C GLY A 28 -54.91 -5.69 -2.52
N ASP A 29 -53.97 -5.94 -3.42
CA ASP A 29 -54.04 -7.00 -4.44
C ASP A 29 -53.03 -6.75 -5.60
N ASP A 30 -52.50 -7.83 -6.11
CA ASP A 30 -51.72 -8.14 -7.32
C ASP A 30 -51.50 -7.11 -8.42
N SER A 31 -50.19 -6.97 -8.80
CA SER A 31 -49.82 -6.98 -10.22
C SER A 31 -48.33 -7.30 -10.42
N LYS A 32 -48.08 -8.21 -11.34
CA LYS A 32 -46.82 -8.82 -11.75
C LYS A 32 -45.89 -7.88 -12.54
N ASP A 33 -44.62 -8.29 -12.50
CA ASP A 33 -43.56 -8.13 -13.48
C ASP A 33 -42.99 -6.72 -13.72
N ALA A 34 -41.83 -6.50 -13.09
CA ALA A 34 -40.71 -5.79 -13.71
C ALA A 34 -39.40 -6.44 -13.25
N THR A 35 -38.75 -7.15 -14.16
CA THR A 35 -37.36 -7.59 -14.05
C THR A 35 -36.46 -6.37 -13.90
N GLY A 36 -35.99 -6.11 -12.70
CA GLY A 36 -34.97 -5.14 -12.40
C GLY A 36 -33.68 -5.87 -12.05
N ASP A 37 -32.62 -5.63 -12.80
CA ASP A 37 -31.27 -6.06 -12.52
C ASP A 37 -30.93 -5.77 -11.05
N GLY A 38 -30.65 -6.85 -10.31
CA GLY A 38 -30.27 -6.78 -8.92
C GLY A 38 -28.85 -6.21 -8.80
N ASN A 39 -28.76 -4.92 -8.56
CA ASN A 39 -27.59 -4.33 -7.94
C ASN A 39 -27.76 -4.52 -6.43
N ASP A 40 -27.33 -5.69 -5.92
CA ASP A 40 -27.26 -5.95 -4.48
C ASP A 40 -26.17 -5.05 -3.88
N ALA A 41 -26.50 -3.77 -3.69
CA ALA A 41 -25.76 -2.92 -2.78
C ALA A 41 -25.92 -3.55 -1.38
N ALA A 42 -24.84 -4.09 -0.83
CA ALA A 42 -24.80 -4.56 0.54
C ALA A 42 -25.42 -3.48 1.44
N ALA A 43 -26.48 -3.83 2.16
CA ALA A 43 -27.19 -2.89 3.01
C ALA A 43 -26.21 -2.30 4.04
N ALA A 44 -26.01 -0.99 4.01
CA ALA A 44 -25.17 -0.28 4.96
C ALA A 44 -25.62 -0.64 6.39
N LYS A 45 -24.70 -1.12 7.23
CA LYS A 45 -24.97 -1.41 8.64
C LYS A 45 -25.25 -0.10 9.36
N SER A 46 -26.50 0.17 9.67
CA SER A 46 -26.86 1.30 10.50
C SER A 46 -26.71 0.93 11.99
N GLY A 47 -25.65 1.39 12.64
CA GLY A 47 -25.54 1.43 14.09
C GLY A 47 -24.42 0.65 14.77
N ASP A 48 -23.92 -0.44 14.19
CA ASP A 48 -22.73 -1.14 14.68
C ASP A 48 -21.55 -0.80 13.80
N GLY A 49 -20.44 -0.32 14.39
CA GLY A 49 -19.24 0.09 13.63
C GLY A 49 -18.62 -1.05 12.82
N ALA A 50 -17.84 -0.71 11.80
CA ALA A 50 -17.21 -1.66 10.89
C ALA A 50 -16.07 -2.45 11.55
N ALA A 51 -16.04 -3.79 11.39
CA ALA A 51 -14.90 -4.64 11.71
C ALA A 51 -14.01 -4.81 10.47
N ILE A 52 -12.96 -4.01 10.36
CA ILE A 52 -12.06 -3.98 9.20
C ILE A 52 -10.80 -4.79 9.50
N PHE A 53 -10.46 -5.74 8.62
CA PHE A 53 -9.23 -6.52 8.74
C PHE A 53 -8.25 -6.12 7.64
N VAL A 54 -7.03 -5.83 8.05
CA VAL A 54 -5.92 -5.44 7.16
C VAL A 54 -4.87 -6.52 7.21
N VAL A 55 -4.69 -7.25 6.13
CA VAL A 55 -3.57 -8.15 5.92
C VAL A 55 -2.40 -7.33 5.39
N GLY A 56 -1.23 -7.47 5.99
CA GLY A 56 -0.01 -6.76 5.57
C GLY A 56 1.24 -7.57 5.91
N GLY A 57 2.41 -6.97 5.74
CA GLY A 57 3.68 -7.60 6.08
C GLY A 57 3.97 -7.61 7.58
N LYS A 58 5.18 -8.01 7.94
CA LYS A 58 5.65 -8.00 9.33
C LYS A 58 5.53 -6.60 9.92
N SER A 59 5.04 -6.52 11.16
CA SER A 59 4.79 -5.23 11.83
C SER A 59 6.06 -4.41 12.13
N ASP A 60 7.22 -5.05 12.17
CA ASP A 60 8.54 -4.45 12.41
C ASP A 60 9.36 -4.21 11.13
N ASP A 61 8.81 -4.56 9.98
CA ASP A 61 9.38 -4.22 8.68
C ASP A 61 9.31 -2.71 8.45
N PRO A 62 10.39 -2.06 7.98
CA PRO A 62 10.43 -0.61 7.79
C PRO A 62 9.31 -0.05 6.90
N PHE A 63 8.94 -0.75 5.82
CA PHE A 63 7.84 -0.37 4.95
C PHE A 63 6.48 -0.61 5.63
N TRP A 64 6.26 -1.84 6.11
CA TRP A 64 4.97 -2.24 6.66
C TRP A 64 4.61 -1.56 7.97
N SER A 65 5.60 -1.14 8.77
CA SER A 65 5.37 -0.33 9.97
C SER A 65 4.72 1.02 9.65
N ARG A 66 5.05 1.61 8.49
CA ARG A 66 4.44 2.87 8.04
C ARG A 66 3.04 2.67 7.48
N VAL A 67 2.84 1.58 6.71
CA VAL A 67 1.50 1.18 6.23
C VAL A 67 0.57 0.95 7.43
N LYS A 68 1.04 0.17 8.41
CA LYS A 68 0.30 -0.12 9.65
C LYS A 68 -0.03 1.16 10.41
N ARG A 69 0.91 2.09 10.54
CA ARG A 69 0.66 3.38 11.18
C ARG A 69 -0.44 4.17 10.45
N GLY A 70 -0.42 4.19 9.12
CA GLY A 70 -1.50 4.80 8.34
C GLY A 70 -2.86 4.17 8.64
N ALA A 71 -2.92 2.85 8.67
CA ALA A 71 -4.12 2.11 9.04
C ALA A 71 -4.59 2.43 10.49
N GLU A 72 -3.65 2.51 11.46
CA GLU A 72 -3.93 2.85 12.87
C GLU A 72 -4.42 4.31 13.03
N ASP A 73 -3.91 5.25 12.23
CA ASP A 73 -4.40 6.62 12.26
C ASP A 73 -5.81 6.73 11.67
N ALA A 74 -6.12 5.98 10.60
CA ALA A 74 -7.48 5.88 10.07
C ALA A 74 -8.42 5.13 11.03
N ALA A 75 -7.90 4.14 11.78
CA ALA A 75 -8.67 3.38 12.77
C ALA A 75 -9.33 4.27 13.84
N LYS A 76 -8.74 5.41 14.17
CA LYS A 76 -9.33 6.38 15.13
C LYS A 76 -10.73 6.85 14.71
N VAL A 77 -10.96 6.99 13.40
CA VAL A 77 -12.28 7.35 12.86
C VAL A 77 -13.23 6.15 12.89
N VAL A 78 -12.72 4.96 12.58
CA VAL A 78 -13.48 3.69 12.65
C VAL A 78 -13.95 3.45 14.09
N GLU A 79 -13.04 3.57 15.06
CA GLU A 79 -13.33 3.39 16.51
C GLU A 79 -14.33 4.43 17.04
N ALA A 80 -14.23 5.68 16.57
CA ALA A 80 -15.18 6.73 16.93
C ALA A 80 -16.62 6.43 16.48
N SER A 81 -16.79 5.58 15.46
CA SER A 81 -18.09 5.07 14.99
C SER A 81 -18.44 3.69 15.56
N GLY A 82 -17.72 3.22 16.58
CA GLY A 82 -17.97 1.92 17.25
C GLY A 82 -17.35 0.72 16.57
N GLY A 83 -16.54 0.91 15.52
CA GLY A 83 -15.88 -0.15 14.77
C GLY A 83 -14.50 -0.52 15.32
N SER A 84 -13.79 -1.35 14.57
CA SER A 84 -12.42 -1.77 14.88
C SER A 84 -11.59 -2.02 13.62
N VAL A 85 -10.28 -1.85 13.74
CA VAL A 85 -9.31 -2.24 12.71
C VAL A 85 -8.34 -3.26 13.28
N THR A 86 -8.20 -4.39 12.60
CA THR A 86 -7.30 -5.47 13.03
C THR A 86 -6.22 -5.68 11.98
N TRP A 87 -4.96 -5.50 12.38
CA TRP A 87 -3.79 -5.82 11.55
C TRP A 87 -3.43 -7.29 11.68
N LEU A 88 -3.25 -7.97 10.54
CA LEU A 88 -2.79 -9.34 10.43
C LEU A 88 -1.51 -9.36 9.58
N GLY A 89 -0.41 -9.85 10.14
CA GLY A 89 0.88 -9.94 9.44
C GLY A 89 1.59 -11.25 9.71
N PRO A 90 2.40 -11.76 8.75
CA PRO A 90 3.20 -12.97 8.92
C PRO A 90 4.35 -12.74 9.89
N GLN A 91 4.95 -13.84 10.38
CA GLN A 91 6.14 -13.78 11.25
C GLN A 91 7.43 -13.60 10.44
N ASN A 92 7.47 -14.09 9.22
CA ASN A 92 8.55 -13.99 8.25
C ASN A 92 7.97 -14.10 6.83
N TYR A 93 8.81 -14.04 5.80
CA TYR A 93 8.40 -14.11 4.41
C TYR A 93 8.75 -15.45 3.73
N ASP A 94 9.18 -16.48 4.49
CA ASP A 94 9.62 -17.76 3.94
C ASP A 94 8.52 -18.52 3.18
N ASN A 95 7.26 -18.35 3.61
CA ASN A 95 6.08 -18.95 2.99
C ASN A 95 5.02 -17.88 2.71
N LEU A 96 5.41 -16.77 2.07
CA LEU A 96 4.60 -15.56 1.94
C LEU A 96 3.16 -15.83 1.48
N GLY A 97 2.95 -16.44 0.31
CA GLY A 97 1.63 -16.70 -0.24
C GLY A 97 0.75 -17.60 0.65
N PRO A 98 1.20 -18.82 1.03
CA PRO A 98 0.42 -19.68 1.92
C PRO A 98 0.11 -19.05 3.28
N ASP A 99 1.00 -18.22 3.83
CA ASP A 99 0.75 -17.56 5.10
C ASP A 99 -0.22 -16.38 4.93
N ALA A 100 -0.12 -15.62 3.85
CA ALA A 100 -1.09 -14.59 3.50
C ALA A 100 -2.51 -15.17 3.32
N ALA A 101 -2.65 -16.28 2.59
CA ALA A 101 -3.93 -16.97 2.43
C ALA A 101 -4.58 -17.34 3.77
N LYS A 102 -3.79 -17.85 4.73
CA LYS A 102 -4.29 -18.15 6.09
C LYS A 102 -4.70 -16.89 6.86
N LEU A 103 -4.01 -15.76 6.67
CA LEU A 103 -4.37 -14.49 7.30
C LEU A 103 -5.68 -13.94 6.73
N ILE A 104 -5.90 -14.07 5.41
CA ILE A 104 -7.16 -13.72 4.73
C ILE A 104 -8.31 -14.58 5.28
N ASP A 105 -8.13 -15.90 5.35
CA ASP A 105 -9.12 -16.81 5.93
C ASP A 105 -9.39 -16.52 7.42
N THR A 106 -8.37 -16.05 8.14
CA THR A 106 -8.51 -15.62 9.53
C THR A 106 -9.41 -14.39 9.64
N ALA A 107 -9.28 -13.41 8.75
CA ALA A 107 -10.16 -12.24 8.71
C ALA A 107 -11.64 -12.67 8.51
N VAL A 108 -11.87 -13.54 7.53
CA VAL A 108 -13.20 -14.09 7.25
C VAL A 108 -13.78 -14.83 8.47
N SER A 109 -13.00 -15.70 9.10
CA SER A 109 -13.45 -16.50 10.25
C SER A 109 -13.74 -15.67 11.49
N LYS A 110 -13.10 -14.51 11.62
CA LYS A 110 -13.32 -13.55 12.71
C LYS A 110 -14.47 -12.57 12.46
N GLY A 111 -15.19 -12.71 11.34
CA GLY A 111 -16.36 -11.91 11.04
C GLY A 111 -16.02 -10.52 10.50
N ALA A 112 -15.08 -10.42 9.58
CA ALA A 112 -14.75 -9.17 8.91
C ALA A 112 -15.98 -8.58 8.20
N ASP A 113 -16.19 -7.27 8.35
CA ASP A 113 -17.12 -6.48 7.54
C ASP A 113 -16.44 -5.90 6.30
N ALA A 114 -15.11 -5.86 6.29
CA ALA A 114 -14.28 -5.54 5.13
C ALA A 114 -12.90 -6.19 5.28
N VAL A 115 -12.32 -6.60 4.17
CA VAL A 115 -10.95 -7.13 4.09
C VAL A 115 -10.12 -6.25 3.16
N ILE A 116 -8.92 -5.93 3.60
CA ILE A 116 -7.89 -5.22 2.83
C ILE A 116 -6.68 -6.14 2.80
N GLY A 117 -6.14 -6.45 1.62
CA GLY A 117 -4.98 -7.33 1.52
C GLY A 117 -4.18 -7.10 0.25
N PRO A 118 -2.85 -7.36 0.27
CA PRO A 118 -2.04 -7.40 -0.92
C PRO A 118 -2.17 -8.77 -1.58
N ASP A 119 -2.17 -8.82 -2.89
CA ASP A 119 -2.09 -10.04 -3.65
C ASP A 119 -0.63 -10.25 -4.10
N TRP A 120 0.20 -10.80 -3.20
CA TRP A 120 1.64 -11.01 -3.44
C TRP A 120 1.92 -12.19 -4.33
N VAL A 121 1.20 -13.31 -4.07
CA VAL A 121 1.39 -14.60 -4.74
C VAL A 121 0.02 -15.13 -5.17
N PRO A 122 -0.51 -14.66 -6.31
CA PRO A 122 -1.87 -14.97 -6.75
C PRO A 122 -2.22 -16.46 -6.75
N GLU A 123 -1.26 -17.32 -7.15
CA GLU A 123 -1.44 -18.79 -7.18
C GLU A 123 -1.79 -19.37 -5.80
N ALA A 124 -1.37 -18.72 -4.71
CA ALA A 124 -1.65 -19.14 -3.35
C ALA A 124 -2.79 -18.37 -2.67
N GLU A 125 -3.04 -17.13 -3.08
CA GLU A 125 -3.90 -16.18 -2.37
C GLU A 125 -5.28 -15.99 -3.02
N ASP A 126 -5.39 -16.12 -4.34
CA ASP A 126 -6.62 -15.89 -5.11
C ASP A 126 -7.85 -16.62 -4.55
N GLU A 127 -7.70 -17.91 -4.20
CA GLU A 127 -8.80 -18.68 -3.64
C GLU A 127 -9.26 -18.15 -2.26
N ALA A 128 -8.35 -17.62 -1.46
CA ALA A 128 -8.70 -17.03 -0.17
C ALA A 128 -9.45 -15.71 -0.37
N PHE A 129 -9.02 -14.85 -1.29
CA PHE A 129 -9.74 -13.64 -1.67
C PHE A 129 -11.11 -13.93 -2.31
N ALA A 130 -11.20 -14.96 -3.17
CA ALA A 130 -12.48 -15.39 -3.73
C ALA A 130 -13.49 -15.75 -2.62
N ARG A 131 -13.05 -16.46 -1.58
CA ARG A 131 -13.90 -16.76 -0.41
C ARG A 131 -14.37 -15.52 0.34
N VAL A 132 -13.59 -14.44 0.41
CA VAL A 132 -14.01 -13.14 0.97
C VAL A 132 -15.21 -12.60 0.18
N VAL A 133 -15.06 -12.54 -1.16
CA VAL A 133 -16.09 -11.98 -2.05
C VAL A 133 -17.33 -12.87 -2.11
N GLU A 134 -17.19 -14.21 -2.15
CA GLU A 134 -18.30 -15.16 -2.11
C GLU A 134 -19.16 -15.03 -0.85
N LYS A 135 -18.57 -14.59 0.25
CA LYS A 135 -19.31 -14.29 1.50
C LYS A 135 -19.96 -12.91 1.52
N GLY A 136 -19.86 -12.14 0.43
CA GLY A 136 -20.36 -10.78 0.35
C GLY A 136 -19.55 -9.76 1.17
N ILE A 137 -18.34 -10.10 1.58
CA ILE A 137 -17.45 -9.19 2.31
C ILE A 137 -16.74 -8.30 1.29
N PRO A 138 -16.85 -6.96 1.38
CA PRO A 138 -16.12 -6.04 0.52
C PRO A 138 -14.61 -6.21 0.65
N LEU A 139 -13.93 -6.25 -0.50
CA LEU A 139 -12.49 -6.46 -0.62
C LEU A 139 -11.81 -5.22 -1.21
N TRP A 140 -10.66 -4.84 -0.70
CA TRP A 140 -9.70 -3.92 -1.33
C TRP A 140 -8.36 -4.61 -1.51
N ILE A 141 -7.82 -4.54 -2.71
CA ILE A 141 -6.44 -4.92 -2.97
C ILE A 141 -5.57 -3.68 -2.79
N TYR A 142 -4.43 -3.85 -2.13
CA TYR A 142 -3.48 -2.75 -1.94
C TYR A 142 -2.04 -3.24 -2.02
N ASN A 143 -1.08 -2.35 -2.25
CA ASN A 143 0.35 -2.60 -2.31
C ASN A 143 0.80 -3.55 -3.44
N ALA A 144 0.28 -4.76 -3.55
CA ALA A 144 0.64 -5.74 -4.58
C ALA A 144 -0.59 -6.24 -5.34
N GLY A 145 -0.39 -6.71 -6.57
CA GLY A 145 -1.44 -7.22 -7.47
C GLY A 145 -1.99 -6.19 -8.47
N GLY A 146 -1.98 -4.91 -8.11
CA GLY A 146 -2.43 -3.85 -9.01
C GLY A 146 -3.93 -3.86 -9.29
N LEU A 147 -4.35 -3.04 -10.25
CA LEU A 147 -5.76 -2.97 -10.65
C LEU A 147 -6.23 -4.26 -11.33
N GLU A 148 -5.35 -4.96 -12.03
CA GLU A 148 -5.68 -6.22 -12.69
C GLU A 148 -6.14 -7.28 -11.68
N ALA A 149 -5.39 -7.48 -10.59
CA ALA A 149 -5.80 -8.38 -9.51
C ALA A 149 -7.09 -7.90 -8.84
N ALA A 150 -7.23 -6.60 -8.58
CA ALA A 150 -8.45 -6.05 -8.00
C ALA A 150 -9.69 -6.33 -8.86
N ASP A 151 -9.58 -6.18 -10.18
CA ASP A 151 -10.68 -6.47 -11.11
C ASP A 151 -10.98 -7.96 -11.19
N LYS A 152 -9.95 -8.81 -11.29
CA LYS A 152 -10.06 -10.26 -11.33
C LYS A 152 -10.74 -10.82 -10.07
N LEU A 153 -10.39 -10.28 -8.90
CA LEU A 153 -10.89 -10.73 -7.61
C LEU A 153 -12.21 -10.08 -7.20
N GLY A 154 -12.75 -9.15 -7.99
CA GLY A 154 -13.97 -8.43 -7.65
C GLY A 154 -13.80 -7.43 -6.51
N ALA A 155 -12.58 -6.96 -6.26
CA ALA A 155 -12.29 -5.96 -5.24
C ALA A 155 -12.81 -4.57 -5.63
N LYS A 156 -13.13 -3.76 -4.65
CA LYS A 156 -13.65 -2.41 -4.82
C LYS A 156 -12.64 -1.45 -5.46
N ASN A 157 -11.37 -1.58 -5.12
CA ASN A 157 -10.29 -0.76 -5.67
C ASN A 157 -8.93 -1.43 -5.47
N TYR A 158 -7.91 -0.86 -6.15
CA TYR A 158 -6.51 -1.01 -5.83
C TYR A 158 -5.95 0.29 -5.26
N ILE A 159 -5.20 0.21 -4.17
CA ILE A 159 -4.53 1.34 -3.52
C ILE A 159 -3.04 1.01 -3.41
N GLY A 160 -2.17 1.71 -4.12
CA GLY A 160 -0.74 1.41 -4.09
C GLY A 160 0.05 2.10 -5.17
N SER A 161 1.25 1.60 -5.44
CA SER A 161 2.08 2.04 -6.55
C SER A 161 1.82 1.17 -7.78
N ASP A 162 1.99 1.73 -8.97
CA ASP A 162 2.20 0.91 -10.17
C ASP A 162 3.66 0.43 -10.16
N ASP A 163 3.86 -0.80 -9.72
CA ASP A 163 5.20 -1.35 -9.47
C ASP A 163 6.03 -1.48 -10.75
N LYS A 164 5.39 -1.85 -11.87
CA LYS A 164 6.08 -1.92 -13.15
C LYS A 164 6.47 -0.53 -13.64
N ALA A 165 5.55 0.42 -13.62
CA ALA A 165 5.83 1.81 -13.99
C ALA A 165 6.89 2.43 -13.07
N ALA A 166 6.91 2.07 -11.78
CA ALA A 166 7.93 2.49 -10.84
C ALA A 166 9.32 1.95 -11.22
N GLY A 167 9.38 0.67 -11.61
CA GLY A 167 10.61 0.08 -12.15
C GLY A 167 11.07 0.78 -13.42
N VAL A 168 10.17 0.98 -14.38
CA VAL A 168 10.47 1.68 -15.65
C VAL A 168 11.03 3.08 -15.37
N ALA A 169 10.40 3.87 -14.51
CA ALA A 169 10.86 5.20 -14.13
C ALA A 169 12.27 5.16 -13.50
N GLY A 170 12.55 4.19 -12.62
CA GLY A 170 13.89 4.00 -12.04
C GLY A 170 14.94 3.63 -13.08
N GLY A 171 14.61 2.73 -14.03
CA GLY A 171 15.51 2.34 -15.13
C GLY A 171 15.79 3.48 -16.09
N GLN A 172 14.79 4.26 -16.49
CA GLN A 172 14.94 5.47 -17.31
C GLN A 172 15.82 6.49 -16.61
N TYR A 173 15.56 6.77 -15.32
CA TYR A 173 16.36 7.69 -14.52
C TYR A 173 17.84 7.27 -14.46
N LEU A 174 18.12 5.98 -14.26
CA LEU A 174 19.49 5.45 -14.29
C LEU A 174 20.15 5.63 -15.66
N GLY A 175 19.42 5.36 -16.76
CA GLY A 175 19.90 5.58 -18.12
C GLY A 175 20.24 7.04 -18.40
N GLU A 176 19.42 7.99 -17.97
CA GLU A 176 19.69 9.44 -18.04
C GLU A 176 20.96 9.85 -17.28
N LYS A 177 21.26 9.14 -16.18
CA LYS A 177 22.50 9.32 -15.41
C LYS A 177 23.68 8.51 -15.96
N GLY A 178 23.51 7.87 -17.12
CA GLY A 178 24.58 7.14 -17.84
C GLY A 178 24.89 5.77 -17.28
N ALA A 179 23.95 5.10 -16.62
CA ALA A 179 24.05 3.67 -16.31
C ALA A 179 23.79 2.86 -17.58
N THR A 180 24.43 1.69 -17.68
CA THR A 180 24.31 0.78 -18.82
C THR A 180 24.00 -0.64 -18.44
N HIS A 181 24.30 -1.06 -17.18
CA HIS A 181 23.99 -2.40 -16.69
C HIS A 181 23.50 -2.37 -15.25
N VAL A 182 22.18 -2.60 -15.06
CA VAL A 182 21.50 -2.50 -13.76
C VAL A 182 21.30 -3.89 -13.15
N LEU A 183 21.76 -4.06 -11.91
CA LEU A 183 21.47 -5.22 -11.07
C LEU A 183 20.28 -4.88 -10.14
N CYS A 184 19.12 -5.54 -10.34
CA CYS A 184 17.97 -5.47 -9.44
C CYS A 184 18.06 -6.55 -8.37
N VAL A 185 18.14 -6.16 -7.09
CA VAL A 185 18.27 -7.12 -5.97
C VAL A 185 16.89 -7.44 -5.43
N ASN A 186 16.43 -8.69 -5.64
CA ASN A 186 15.13 -9.16 -5.19
C ASN A 186 15.28 -10.17 -4.04
N THR A 187 14.88 -9.78 -2.84
CA THR A 187 14.92 -10.60 -1.63
C THR A 187 13.59 -11.33 -1.33
N VAL A 188 12.56 -11.13 -2.17
CA VAL A 188 11.27 -11.83 -2.09
C VAL A 188 10.85 -12.32 -3.48
N PRO A 189 11.66 -13.20 -4.13
CA PRO A 189 11.35 -13.69 -5.46
C PRO A 189 10.00 -14.45 -5.46
N GLY A 190 9.25 -14.28 -6.54
CA GLY A 190 7.89 -14.81 -6.70
C GLY A 190 6.78 -13.89 -6.18
N SER A 191 7.10 -12.79 -5.49
CA SER A 191 6.13 -11.75 -5.17
C SER A 191 5.92 -10.85 -6.38
N VAL A 192 4.67 -10.73 -6.87
CA VAL A 192 4.36 -10.07 -8.17
C VAL A 192 4.83 -8.63 -8.26
N ASN A 193 4.76 -7.86 -7.16
CA ASN A 193 5.23 -6.48 -7.14
C ASN A 193 6.76 -6.39 -7.24
N GLN A 194 7.49 -7.30 -6.59
CA GLN A 194 8.95 -7.32 -6.64
C GLN A 194 9.46 -7.73 -8.03
N GLU A 195 8.83 -8.75 -8.62
CA GLU A 195 9.12 -9.15 -10.01
C GLU A 195 8.82 -8.02 -10.99
N ALA A 196 7.69 -7.32 -10.82
CA ALA A 196 7.30 -6.19 -11.67
C ALA A 196 8.30 -5.02 -11.57
N ARG A 197 8.83 -4.71 -10.38
CA ARG A 197 9.86 -3.68 -10.18
C ARG A 197 11.15 -4.01 -10.94
N CYS A 198 11.66 -5.23 -10.81
CA CYS A 198 12.86 -5.66 -11.52
C CYS A 198 12.66 -5.72 -13.03
N ALA A 199 11.52 -6.24 -13.49
CA ALA A 199 11.18 -6.25 -14.91
C ALA A 199 11.06 -4.83 -15.49
N GLY A 200 10.44 -3.91 -14.73
CA GLY A 200 10.35 -2.51 -15.10
C GLY A 200 11.70 -1.81 -15.19
N LEU A 201 12.60 -2.04 -14.21
CA LEU A 201 13.97 -1.53 -14.25
C LEU A 201 14.70 -1.96 -15.52
N ALA A 202 14.60 -3.25 -15.89
CA ALA A 202 15.20 -3.78 -17.11
C ALA A 202 14.60 -3.16 -18.37
N GLU A 203 13.29 -2.92 -18.40
CA GLU A 203 12.60 -2.25 -19.51
C GLU A 203 13.05 -0.78 -19.62
N GLY A 204 13.03 -0.02 -18.51
CA GLY A 204 13.38 1.39 -18.51
C GLY A 204 14.83 1.66 -18.90
N ILE A 205 15.81 0.85 -18.44
CA ILE A 205 17.20 1.00 -18.83
C ILE A 205 17.44 0.63 -20.31
N ALA A 206 16.65 -0.31 -20.84
CA ALA A 206 16.74 -0.71 -22.24
C ALA A 206 16.39 0.42 -23.21
N GLU A 207 15.56 1.39 -22.81
CA GLU A 207 15.23 2.57 -23.61
C GLU A 207 16.47 3.43 -23.90
N SER A 208 17.47 3.40 -23.01
CA SER A 208 18.77 4.06 -23.18
C SER A 208 19.84 3.14 -23.80
N GLY A 209 19.46 1.94 -24.25
CA GLY A 209 20.36 0.94 -24.82
C GLY A 209 21.14 0.12 -23.78
N GLY A 210 20.77 0.23 -22.51
CA GLY A 210 21.36 -0.57 -21.42
C GLY A 210 20.66 -1.92 -21.24
N THR A 211 21.10 -2.65 -20.21
CA THR A 211 20.57 -3.96 -19.81
C THR A 211 20.28 -3.98 -18.32
N GLY A 212 19.28 -4.78 -17.92
CA GLY A 212 18.96 -5.03 -16.52
C GLY A 212 18.86 -6.51 -16.25
N GLU A 213 19.38 -6.94 -15.12
CA GLU A 213 19.25 -8.31 -14.64
C GLU A 213 18.79 -8.34 -13.18
N GLN A 214 18.17 -9.44 -12.80
CA GLN A 214 17.73 -9.65 -11.43
C GLN A 214 18.70 -10.55 -10.69
N LEU A 215 19.04 -10.19 -9.46
CA LEU A 215 19.70 -11.01 -8.47
C LEU A 215 18.62 -11.52 -7.50
N PRO A 216 18.00 -12.71 -7.76
CA PRO A 216 17.02 -13.29 -6.84
C PRO A 216 17.75 -13.90 -5.66
N LEU A 217 17.36 -13.51 -4.45
CA LEU A 217 17.90 -14.06 -3.21
C LEU A 217 16.81 -14.83 -2.47
N PRO A 218 17.16 -15.93 -1.76
CA PRO A 218 16.18 -16.63 -0.92
C PRO A 218 15.46 -15.68 0.05
N ALA A 219 14.16 -15.83 0.24
CA ALA A 219 13.37 -15.00 1.16
C ALA A 219 13.91 -15.00 2.61
N SER A 220 14.62 -16.08 3.02
CA SER A 220 15.33 -16.14 4.29
C SER A 220 16.49 -15.13 4.41
N ASN A 221 16.91 -14.51 3.31
CA ASN A 221 17.89 -13.42 3.33
C ASN A 221 17.25 -12.07 3.67
N PHE A 222 15.94 -11.94 3.55
CA PHE A 222 15.23 -10.72 3.95
C PHE A 222 15.47 -10.43 5.44
N GLY A 223 15.93 -9.23 5.75
CA GLY A 223 16.34 -8.85 7.11
C GLY A 223 17.68 -9.46 7.58
N ASN A 224 18.46 -10.05 6.66
CA ASN A 224 19.82 -10.52 6.92
C ASN A 224 20.83 -9.69 6.07
N PRO A 225 21.22 -8.51 6.55
CA PRO A 225 22.05 -7.58 5.76
C PRO A 225 23.42 -8.17 5.39
N THR A 226 23.96 -9.08 6.20
CA THR A 226 25.23 -9.74 5.91
C THR A 226 25.12 -10.64 4.68
N ALA A 227 24.07 -11.47 4.60
CA ALA A 227 23.86 -12.38 3.49
C ALA A 227 23.58 -11.60 2.19
N VAL A 228 22.74 -10.57 2.26
CA VAL A 228 22.42 -9.70 1.11
C VAL A 228 23.66 -8.96 0.63
N SER A 229 24.45 -8.35 1.54
CA SER A 229 25.69 -7.64 1.19
C SER A 229 26.71 -8.57 0.53
N GLN A 230 26.88 -9.79 1.04
CA GLN A 230 27.80 -10.76 0.42
C GLN A 230 27.36 -11.19 -0.98
N ALA A 231 26.05 -11.39 -1.20
CA ALA A 231 25.51 -11.75 -2.51
C ALA A 231 25.72 -10.62 -3.53
N ILE A 232 25.39 -9.38 -3.19
CA ILE A 232 25.59 -8.21 -4.05
C ILE A 232 27.08 -8.03 -4.37
N LYS A 233 27.95 -8.08 -3.35
CA LYS A 233 29.41 -7.99 -3.52
C LYS A 233 29.91 -9.09 -4.45
N GLY A 234 29.41 -10.33 -4.28
CA GLY A 234 29.79 -11.45 -5.16
C GLY A 234 29.39 -11.21 -6.62
N ALA A 235 28.21 -10.63 -6.89
CA ALA A 235 27.76 -10.26 -8.22
C ALA A 235 28.66 -9.17 -8.83
N LEU A 236 28.94 -8.09 -8.09
CA LEU A 236 29.78 -6.96 -8.53
C LEU A 236 31.24 -7.37 -8.82
N LEU A 237 31.78 -8.35 -8.10
CA LEU A 237 33.14 -8.87 -8.33
C LEU A 237 33.20 -9.88 -9.48
N LYS A 238 32.07 -10.54 -9.77
CA LYS A 238 31.96 -11.53 -10.85
C LYS A 238 31.76 -10.86 -12.22
N ASP A 239 31.01 -9.79 -12.24
CA ASP A 239 30.70 -9.04 -13.47
C ASP A 239 31.04 -7.56 -13.28
N ASP A 240 32.13 -7.14 -13.87
CA ASP A 240 32.62 -5.76 -13.81
C ASP A 240 31.89 -4.80 -14.75
N SER A 241 30.96 -5.29 -15.57
CA SER A 241 30.07 -4.47 -16.40
C SER A 241 28.90 -3.86 -15.61
N ILE A 242 28.54 -4.42 -14.44
CA ILE A 242 27.49 -3.86 -13.59
C ILE A 242 27.92 -2.46 -13.11
N ASP A 243 27.13 -1.45 -13.47
CA ASP A 243 27.38 -0.04 -13.14
C ASP A 243 26.22 0.63 -12.39
N ALA A 244 25.16 -0.14 -12.09
CA ALA A 244 24.09 0.29 -11.20
C ALA A 244 23.53 -0.88 -10.37
N VAL A 245 23.15 -0.58 -9.12
CA VAL A 245 22.46 -1.51 -8.21
C VAL A 245 21.18 -0.84 -7.73
N VAL A 246 20.06 -1.57 -7.77
CA VAL A 246 18.79 -1.13 -7.21
C VAL A 246 18.24 -2.20 -6.27
N THR A 247 17.96 -1.82 -5.03
CA THR A 247 17.25 -2.69 -4.08
C THR A 247 15.75 -2.42 -4.10
N ILE A 248 14.95 -3.42 -3.79
CA ILE A 248 13.49 -3.35 -3.85
C ILE A 248 12.83 -2.85 -2.56
N GLY A 249 13.62 -2.45 -1.56
CA GLY A 249 13.18 -1.85 -0.31
C GLY A 249 14.33 -1.44 0.59
N THR A 250 14.04 -0.62 1.59
CA THR A 250 15.02 -0.05 2.53
C THR A 250 15.77 -1.10 3.36
N ALA A 251 15.15 -2.24 3.64
CA ALA A 251 15.77 -3.32 4.39
C ALA A 251 17.08 -3.82 3.75
N ASP A 252 17.16 -3.75 2.41
CA ASP A 252 18.31 -4.23 1.64
C ASP A 252 19.24 -3.10 1.20
N ALA A 253 18.80 -1.84 1.30
CA ALA A 253 19.57 -0.67 0.87
C ALA A 253 20.89 -0.50 1.65
N GLU A 254 20.88 -0.73 2.97
CA GLU A 254 22.10 -0.71 3.80
C GLU A 254 23.07 -1.79 3.39
N ALA A 255 22.57 -2.98 3.08
CA ALA A 255 23.39 -4.09 2.62
C ALA A 255 24.02 -3.80 1.26
N ALA A 256 23.29 -3.17 0.34
CA ALA A 256 23.80 -2.78 -0.97
C ALA A 256 24.89 -1.68 -0.86
N ALA A 257 24.66 -0.65 -0.06
CA ALA A 257 25.65 0.39 0.19
C ALA A 257 26.95 -0.20 0.76
N SER A 258 26.84 -1.10 1.74
CA SER A 258 27.98 -1.81 2.32
C SER A 258 28.68 -2.72 1.30
N ALA A 259 27.95 -3.40 0.41
CA ALA A 259 28.50 -4.26 -0.61
C ALA A 259 29.31 -3.47 -1.64
N ILE A 260 28.79 -2.35 -2.11
CA ILE A 260 29.44 -1.43 -3.07
C ILE A 260 30.75 -0.88 -2.47
N GLU A 261 30.73 -0.45 -1.21
CA GLU A 261 31.93 0.01 -0.50
C GLU A 261 32.97 -1.11 -0.35
N GLN A 262 32.56 -2.30 0.10
CA GLN A 262 33.44 -3.45 0.29
C GLN A 262 34.00 -4.00 -1.02
N ALA A 263 33.29 -3.85 -2.15
CA ALA A 263 33.79 -4.20 -3.46
C ALA A 263 34.76 -3.15 -4.03
N GLY A 264 34.84 -1.95 -3.43
CA GLY A 264 35.70 -0.86 -3.89
C GLY A 264 35.24 -0.22 -5.19
N VAL A 265 33.93 -0.27 -5.50
CA VAL A 265 33.37 0.18 -6.79
C VAL A 265 32.45 1.40 -6.67
N GLY A 266 32.48 2.08 -5.51
CA GLY A 266 31.58 3.21 -5.21
C GLY A 266 31.64 4.37 -6.22
N ASP A 267 32.82 4.62 -6.84
CA ASP A 267 32.93 5.65 -7.85
C ASP A 267 32.37 5.24 -9.23
N LYS A 268 32.14 3.95 -9.43
CA LYS A 268 31.66 3.37 -10.70
C LYS A 268 30.17 2.98 -10.64
N VAL A 269 29.73 2.39 -9.54
CA VAL A 269 28.40 1.80 -9.41
C VAL A 269 27.44 2.82 -8.82
N LYS A 270 26.42 3.19 -9.59
CA LYS A 270 25.29 4.00 -9.15
C LYS A 270 24.39 3.17 -8.25
N PHE A 271 23.82 3.79 -7.23
CA PHE A 271 22.97 3.10 -6.28
C PHE A 271 21.62 3.80 -6.13
N GLY A 272 20.55 3.03 -6.11
CA GLY A 272 19.20 3.48 -5.81
C GLY A 272 18.40 2.40 -5.10
N THR A 273 17.25 2.77 -4.53
CA THR A 273 16.36 1.83 -3.84
C THR A 273 14.89 2.16 -4.06
N PHE A 274 14.03 1.19 -3.86
CA PHE A 274 12.62 1.46 -3.55
C PHE A 274 12.51 1.80 -2.07
N ASP A 275 11.53 2.64 -1.74
CA ASP A 275 11.26 3.16 -0.41
C ASP A 275 12.37 4.05 0.15
N MET A 276 12.10 4.66 1.28
CA MET A 276 13.04 5.57 1.93
C MET A 276 12.94 5.49 3.45
N ASP A 277 14.03 5.85 4.09
CA ASP A 277 14.10 6.23 5.48
C ASP A 277 15.12 7.39 5.63
N PRO A 278 15.34 7.93 6.84
CA PRO A 278 16.29 9.02 7.04
C PRO A 278 17.69 8.71 6.52
N THR A 279 18.14 7.44 6.59
CA THR A 279 19.51 7.06 6.14
C THR A 279 19.64 7.15 4.62
N GLN A 280 18.65 6.68 3.84
CA GLN A 280 18.64 6.83 2.39
C GLN A 280 18.61 8.30 1.98
N LEU A 281 17.77 9.12 2.63
CA LEU A 281 17.69 10.55 2.33
C LEU A 281 19.01 11.28 2.61
N ASP A 282 19.72 10.92 3.69
CA ASP A 282 21.06 11.46 3.97
C ASP A 282 22.11 11.02 2.94
N ARG A 283 22.03 9.79 2.42
CA ARG A 283 22.91 9.33 1.34
C ARG A 283 22.61 10.04 0.03
N ILE A 284 21.35 10.27 -0.31
CA ILE A 284 20.93 11.03 -1.49
C ILE A 284 21.50 12.46 -1.39
N LYS A 285 21.34 13.13 -0.26
CA LYS A 285 21.90 14.47 -0.01
C LYS A 285 23.42 14.53 -0.14
N SER A 286 24.11 13.48 0.27
CA SER A 286 25.57 13.38 0.20
C SER A 286 26.08 12.84 -1.14
N GLY A 287 25.21 12.48 -2.08
CA GLY A 287 25.57 11.93 -3.39
C GLY A 287 26.06 10.47 -3.36
N LYS A 288 25.89 9.77 -2.24
CA LYS A 288 26.27 8.36 -2.09
C LYS A 288 25.18 7.40 -2.58
N GLU A 289 23.96 7.86 -2.69
CA GLU A 289 22.82 7.19 -3.27
C GLU A 289 22.20 8.15 -4.29
N LEU A 290 21.81 7.63 -5.46
CA LEU A 290 21.37 8.47 -6.56
C LEU A 290 19.91 8.88 -6.40
N PHE A 291 19.07 7.94 -5.97
CA PHE A 291 17.63 8.16 -5.80
C PHE A 291 16.99 7.08 -4.92
N CYS A 292 15.80 7.38 -4.46
CA CYS A 292 14.85 6.37 -4.02
C CYS A 292 13.48 6.55 -4.70
N ILE A 293 12.68 5.49 -4.77
CA ILE A 293 11.34 5.49 -5.34
C ILE A 293 10.33 5.44 -4.22
N ASP A 294 9.62 6.53 -4.00
CA ASP A 294 8.60 6.67 -2.96
C ASP A 294 7.27 6.07 -3.40
N GLN A 295 6.70 5.23 -2.56
CA GLN A 295 5.39 4.62 -2.71
C GLN A 295 4.35 5.19 -1.75
N GLN A 296 4.73 6.07 -0.84
CA GLN A 296 3.91 6.65 0.22
C GLN A 296 3.18 5.58 1.06
N PRO A 297 3.91 4.69 1.75
CA PRO A 297 3.35 3.54 2.46
C PRO A 297 2.28 3.90 3.49
N TYR A 298 2.46 5.00 4.24
CA TYR A 298 1.46 5.50 5.18
C TYR A 298 0.11 5.74 4.49
N MET A 299 0.14 6.36 3.30
CA MET A 299 -1.09 6.66 2.55
C MET A 299 -1.79 5.40 2.07
N GLN A 300 -1.07 4.32 1.76
CA GLN A 300 -1.68 3.04 1.39
C GLN A 300 -2.57 2.51 2.52
N GLY A 301 -2.04 2.46 3.75
CA GLY A 301 -2.81 2.01 4.91
C GLY A 301 -3.95 2.96 5.28
N TYR A 302 -3.67 4.27 5.31
CA TYR A 302 -4.65 5.28 5.70
C TYR A 302 -5.86 5.33 4.75
N LEU A 303 -5.61 5.36 3.44
CA LEU A 303 -6.67 5.45 2.43
C LEU A 303 -7.47 4.15 2.35
N ALA A 304 -6.81 2.99 2.41
CA ALA A 304 -7.50 1.71 2.32
C ALA A 304 -8.50 1.53 3.47
N VAL A 305 -8.10 1.81 4.72
CA VAL A 305 -9.00 1.74 5.88
C VAL A 305 -10.11 2.79 5.81
N SER A 306 -9.77 4.03 5.41
CA SER A 306 -10.76 5.12 5.28
C SER A 306 -11.83 4.81 4.23
N MET A 307 -11.43 4.24 3.09
CA MET A 307 -12.34 3.82 2.03
C MET A 307 -13.22 2.65 2.47
N ALA A 308 -12.64 1.63 3.10
CA ALA A 308 -13.38 0.49 3.62
C ALA A 308 -14.44 0.92 4.63
N ASN A 309 -14.09 1.79 5.58
CA ASN A 309 -15.01 2.33 6.57
C ASN A 309 -16.17 3.12 5.92
N SER A 310 -15.84 4.00 4.97
CA SER A 310 -16.85 4.81 4.28
C SER A 310 -17.83 3.94 3.48
N TYR A 311 -17.32 2.88 2.87
CA TYR A 311 -18.16 1.93 2.14
C TYR A 311 -19.06 1.11 3.07
N VAL A 312 -18.51 0.53 4.13
CA VAL A 312 -19.28 -0.33 5.06
C VAL A 312 -20.40 0.45 5.75
N LEU A 313 -20.10 1.70 6.17
CA LEU A 313 -21.10 2.50 6.90
C LEU A 313 -22.11 3.21 6.00
N TYR A 314 -21.68 3.65 4.81
CA TYR A 314 -22.46 4.59 4.00
C TYR A 314 -22.63 4.18 2.53
N GLY A 315 -22.00 3.07 2.09
CA GLY A 315 -22.02 2.65 0.68
C GLY A 315 -21.24 3.61 -0.24
N ILE A 316 -20.31 4.42 0.30
CA ILE A 316 -19.56 5.40 -0.48
C ILE A 316 -18.40 4.71 -1.18
N GLU A 317 -18.35 4.79 -2.51
CA GLU A 317 -17.25 4.35 -3.36
C GLU A 317 -16.60 5.54 -4.06
N LEU A 318 -15.28 5.50 -4.22
CA LEU A 318 -14.58 6.47 -5.05
C LEU A 318 -14.66 6.01 -6.52
N PRO A 319 -15.02 6.91 -7.46
CA PRO A 319 -15.11 6.55 -8.87
C PRO A 319 -13.74 6.32 -9.52
N GLN A 320 -12.67 6.87 -8.92
CA GLN A 320 -11.31 6.71 -9.43
C GLN A 320 -10.73 5.35 -9.05
N ARG A 321 -10.31 4.60 -10.06
CA ARG A 321 -9.61 3.31 -9.96
C ARG A 321 -8.48 3.26 -10.99
N PRO A 322 -7.25 2.86 -10.62
CA PRO A 322 -6.75 2.66 -9.25
C PRO A 322 -6.53 3.98 -8.49
N LEU A 323 -6.37 3.91 -7.17
CA LEU A 323 -5.91 5.02 -6.35
C LEU A 323 -4.40 4.89 -6.12
N LEU A 324 -3.62 5.57 -6.95
CA LEU A 324 -2.17 5.47 -6.90
C LEU A 324 -1.56 6.36 -5.82
N THR A 325 -0.63 5.79 -5.04
CA THR A 325 0.18 6.48 -4.03
C THR A 325 1.63 6.68 -4.47
N GLY A 326 2.00 6.21 -5.62
CA GLY A 326 3.32 6.30 -6.26
C GLY A 326 3.27 5.76 -7.69
N PRO A 327 4.42 5.80 -8.40
CA PRO A 327 5.75 6.14 -7.91
C PRO A 327 6.08 7.63 -7.91
N ALA A 328 7.05 8.02 -7.06
CA ALA A 328 7.72 9.30 -7.16
C ALA A 328 9.24 9.12 -6.98
N ILE A 329 10.04 9.62 -7.91
CA ILE A 329 11.51 9.64 -7.78
C ILE A 329 11.90 10.75 -6.81
N ILE A 330 12.64 10.37 -5.76
CA ILE A 330 13.26 11.28 -4.81
C ILE A 330 14.76 11.23 -5.01
N ASP A 331 15.34 12.35 -5.39
CA ASP A 331 16.75 12.53 -5.68
C ASP A 331 17.32 13.81 -5.00
N ALA A 332 18.54 14.19 -5.34
CA ALA A 332 19.20 15.36 -4.76
C ALA A 332 18.42 16.68 -4.95
N ASP A 333 17.64 16.79 -6.03
CA ASP A 333 16.90 18.03 -6.36
C ASP A 333 15.65 18.22 -5.52
N ASN A 334 15.05 17.13 -5.00
CA ASN A 334 13.78 17.16 -4.28
C ASN A 334 13.78 16.49 -2.90
N VAL A 335 14.91 15.90 -2.46
CA VAL A 335 15.04 15.14 -1.21
C VAL A 335 14.55 15.90 0.03
N GLU A 336 14.68 17.21 0.07
CA GLU A 336 14.25 18.05 1.19
C GLU A 336 12.73 17.94 1.42
N THR A 337 11.94 17.67 0.37
CA THR A 337 10.48 17.52 0.48
C THR A 337 10.08 16.24 1.22
N ALA A 338 10.96 15.24 1.27
CA ALA A 338 10.71 13.95 1.89
C ALA A 338 11.13 13.87 3.37
N ILE A 339 12.11 14.68 3.79
CA ILE A 339 12.76 14.58 5.11
C ILE A 339 11.77 14.68 6.26
N ALA A 340 10.89 15.68 6.24
CA ALA A 340 9.93 15.87 7.32
C ALA A 340 8.97 14.68 7.48
N GLY A 341 8.49 14.13 6.36
CA GLY A 341 7.60 12.97 6.35
C GLY A 341 8.30 11.70 6.81
N ALA A 342 9.54 11.47 6.35
CA ALA A 342 10.34 10.32 6.76
C ALA A 342 10.69 10.39 8.27
N ALA A 343 11.10 11.56 8.77
CA ALA A 343 11.37 11.77 10.19
C ALA A 343 10.13 11.59 11.07
N ALA A 344 8.95 11.93 10.56
CA ALA A 344 7.67 11.71 11.24
C ALA A 344 7.17 10.24 11.12
N GLY A 345 7.81 9.39 10.31
CA GLY A 345 7.40 8.01 10.06
C GLY A 345 6.08 7.90 9.29
N VAL A 346 5.79 8.86 8.42
CA VAL A 346 4.59 8.90 7.57
C VAL A 346 4.94 8.89 6.06
N ARG A 347 6.21 8.67 5.75
CA ARG A 347 6.67 8.56 4.37
C ARG A 347 7.82 7.57 4.23
#